data_b06b09810c0df848d8e68f09f6c52758
#
_entry.id   b06b09810c0df848d8e68f09f6c52758
#
_cell.length_a   1.000
_cell.length_b   1.000
_cell.length_c   1.000
_cell.angle_alpha   90.00
_cell.angle_beta   90.00
_cell.angle_gamma   90.00
#
_symmetry.space_group_name_H-M   'P 1'
#
loop_
_entity.id
_entity.type
_entity.pdbx_description
1 polymer ?
#
loop_
_entity_poly.entity_id
_entity_poly.type
_entity_poly.pdbx_seq_one_letter_code
_entity_poly.pdbx_strand_id
1 'polypeptide(L)'
;MKSIPIIDFRFEQDCVEEMYKAYTTCGFAIFTHAYDIWLSEFADWKLLMEEFFQLGKIIKRKYAYSGVKENIGYNWLEEERLTPTKPGDLKESYNWVSPDRMQEKYWPREFGTPRFKPLAQRIERISRMCWKN
;
A
#
# COMPACT_ATOMS: atom_id res chain seq x y z
N MET A 1 -14.74 -20.08 -17.16
CA MET A 1 -13.88 -19.33 -16.22
C MET A 1 -14.71 -19.01 -14.99
N LYS A 2 -14.23 -19.30 -13.78
CA LYS A 2 -14.93 -18.86 -12.56
C LYS A 2 -14.72 -17.36 -12.43
N SER A 3 -15.80 -16.59 -12.33
CA SER A 3 -15.71 -15.15 -12.07
C SER A 3 -15.23 -14.90 -10.64
N ILE A 4 -14.46 -13.82 -10.42
CA ILE A 4 -14.12 -13.38 -9.07
C ILE A 4 -15.40 -12.90 -8.39
N PRO A 5 -15.76 -13.43 -7.20
CA PRO A 5 -16.95 -12.98 -6.47
C PRO A 5 -16.87 -11.51 -6.08
N ILE A 6 -18.00 -10.82 -6.13
CA ILE A 6 -18.15 -9.44 -5.66
C ILE A 6 -18.95 -9.50 -4.35
N ILE A 7 -18.40 -8.95 -3.29
CA ILE A 7 -18.97 -8.95 -1.93
C ILE A 7 -19.30 -7.50 -1.56
N ASP A 8 -20.56 -7.27 -1.19
CA ASP A 8 -21.04 -5.95 -0.79
C ASP A 8 -21.01 -5.78 0.74
N PHE A 9 -20.08 -4.95 1.23
CA PHE A 9 -19.87 -4.73 2.66
C PHE A 9 -20.98 -3.96 3.39
N ARG A 10 -22.00 -3.48 2.68
CA ARG A 10 -23.18 -2.92 3.34
C ARG A 10 -23.99 -3.99 4.10
N PHE A 11 -23.78 -5.26 3.78
CA PHE A 11 -24.47 -6.40 4.38
C PHE A 11 -23.49 -7.24 5.22
N GLU A 12 -22.96 -6.64 6.29
CA GLU A 12 -21.88 -7.22 7.12
C GLU A 12 -22.13 -8.65 7.59
N GLN A 13 -23.39 -9.02 7.86
CA GLN A 13 -23.75 -10.36 8.38
C GLN A 13 -23.45 -11.47 7.37
N ASP A 14 -23.56 -11.19 6.08
CA ASP A 14 -23.37 -12.18 5.02
C ASP A 14 -21.92 -12.21 4.50
N CYS A 15 -21.15 -11.15 4.77
CA CYS A 15 -19.80 -10.99 4.25
C CYS A 15 -18.84 -12.10 4.68
N VAL A 16 -18.93 -12.61 5.90
CA VAL A 16 -17.99 -13.61 6.42
C VAL A 16 -18.12 -14.94 5.67
N GLU A 17 -19.34 -15.39 5.41
CA GLU A 17 -19.60 -16.62 4.67
C GLU A 17 -19.20 -16.46 3.19
N GLU A 18 -19.54 -15.32 2.58
CA GLU A 18 -19.16 -15.02 1.21
C GLU A 18 -17.64 -14.91 1.04
N MET A 19 -16.94 -14.29 1.98
CA MET A 19 -15.47 -14.23 2.01
C MET A 19 -14.87 -15.64 2.14
N TYR A 20 -15.36 -16.45 3.07
CA TYR A 20 -14.89 -17.82 3.23
C TYR A 20 -15.05 -18.61 1.93
N LYS A 21 -16.23 -18.52 1.31
CA LYS A 21 -16.52 -19.18 0.03
C LYS A 21 -15.61 -18.67 -1.09
N ALA A 22 -15.42 -17.35 -1.21
CA ALA A 22 -14.54 -16.76 -2.22
C ALA A 22 -13.10 -17.27 -2.08
N TYR A 23 -12.53 -17.18 -0.88
CA TYR A 23 -11.14 -17.57 -0.65
C TYR A 23 -10.91 -19.08 -0.75
N THR A 24 -11.89 -19.91 -0.38
CA THR A 24 -11.76 -21.37 -0.52
C THR A 24 -12.03 -21.88 -1.93
N THR A 25 -12.66 -21.08 -2.82
CA THR A 25 -13.00 -21.51 -4.18
C THR A 25 -12.10 -20.94 -5.26
N CYS A 26 -11.81 -19.64 -5.22
CA CYS A 26 -10.98 -18.99 -6.25
C CYS A 26 -9.79 -18.19 -5.67
N GLY A 27 -9.74 -17.99 -4.36
CA GLY A 27 -8.67 -17.27 -3.67
C GLY A 27 -8.73 -15.75 -3.76
N PHE A 28 -9.79 -15.19 -4.37
CA PHE A 28 -9.94 -13.76 -4.60
C PHE A 28 -11.37 -13.30 -4.33
N ALA A 29 -11.53 -12.04 -3.93
CA ALA A 29 -12.82 -11.36 -3.85
C ALA A 29 -12.65 -9.88 -4.22
N ILE A 30 -13.69 -9.29 -4.80
CA ILE A 30 -13.82 -7.85 -5.00
C ILE A 30 -14.81 -7.34 -3.95
N PHE A 31 -14.37 -6.39 -3.13
CA PHE A 31 -15.23 -5.77 -2.12
C PHE A 31 -15.80 -4.46 -2.65
N THR A 32 -17.12 -4.29 -2.50
CA THR A 32 -17.80 -3.03 -2.80
C THR A 32 -18.37 -2.45 -1.51
N HIS A 33 -18.48 -1.12 -1.44
CA HIS A 33 -18.99 -0.39 -0.27
C HIS A 33 -18.28 -0.77 1.05
N ALA A 34 -17.05 -1.28 0.95
CA ALA A 34 -16.28 -1.68 2.12
C ALA A 34 -16.08 -0.52 3.10
N TYR A 35 -16.03 0.69 2.61
CA TYR A 35 -15.94 1.94 3.40
C TYR A 35 -16.37 3.13 2.55
N ASP A 36 -16.80 4.19 3.22
CA ASP A 36 -16.82 5.54 2.66
C ASP A 36 -15.39 6.07 2.49
N ILE A 37 -14.58 5.30 1.78
CA ILE A 37 -13.30 5.82 1.32
C ILE A 37 -13.63 6.86 0.27
N TRP A 38 -13.41 8.09 0.65
CA TRP A 38 -13.55 9.19 -0.28
C TRP A 38 -12.63 8.92 -1.47
N LEU A 39 -13.20 8.75 -2.65
CA LEU A 39 -12.44 8.61 -3.90
C LEU A 39 -11.36 9.69 -4.04
N SER A 40 -11.58 10.86 -3.43
CA SER A 40 -10.61 11.94 -3.30
C SER A 40 -9.34 11.54 -2.55
N GLU A 41 -9.42 10.74 -1.47
CA GLU A 41 -8.23 10.34 -0.70
C GLU A 41 -7.33 9.38 -1.48
N PHE A 42 -7.93 8.48 -2.25
CA PHE A 42 -7.17 7.64 -3.17
C PHE A 42 -6.57 8.41 -4.33
N ALA A 43 -7.31 9.38 -4.87
CA ALA A 43 -6.79 10.27 -5.90
C ALA A 43 -5.60 11.07 -5.38
N ASP A 44 -5.71 11.65 -4.19
CA ASP A 44 -4.62 12.37 -3.53
C ASP A 44 -3.42 11.46 -3.26
N TRP A 45 -3.66 10.22 -2.81
CA TRP A 45 -2.61 9.24 -2.61
C TRP A 45 -1.89 8.89 -3.91
N LYS A 46 -2.63 8.64 -4.97
CA LYS A 46 -2.06 8.35 -6.30
C LYS A 46 -1.19 9.49 -6.80
N LEU A 47 -1.71 10.72 -6.74
CA LEU A 47 -0.94 11.91 -7.13
C LEU A 47 0.35 12.05 -6.32
N LEU A 48 0.27 11.85 -5.01
CA LEU A 48 1.43 11.93 -4.13
C LEU A 48 2.49 10.86 -4.46
N MET A 49 2.06 9.65 -4.81
CA MET A 49 2.96 8.60 -5.26
C MET A 49 3.60 8.93 -6.62
N GLU A 50 2.82 9.42 -7.56
CA GLU A 50 3.33 9.88 -8.86
C GLU A 50 4.39 10.98 -8.67
N GLU A 51 4.11 11.98 -7.84
CA GLU A 51 5.07 13.04 -7.50
C GLU A 51 6.36 12.46 -6.89
N PHE A 52 6.25 11.52 -5.95
CA PHE A 52 7.42 10.89 -5.33
C PHE A 52 8.28 10.15 -6.36
N PHE A 53 7.68 9.30 -7.18
CA PHE A 53 8.44 8.52 -8.15
C PHE A 53 9.04 9.36 -9.28
N GLN A 54 8.50 10.55 -9.56
CA GLN A 54 9.08 11.52 -10.48
C GLN A 54 10.29 12.29 -9.92
N LEU A 55 10.52 12.25 -8.62
CA LEU A 55 11.69 12.88 -8.01
C LEU A 55 12.98 12.30 -8.55
N GLY A 56 14.01 13.14 -8.63
CA GLY A 56 15.35 12.72 -9.03
C GLY A 56 15.91 11.61 -8.11
N LYS A 57 16.69 10.68 -8.68
CA LYS A 57 17.27 9.53 -7.97
C LYS A 57 17.97 9.90 -6.66
N ILE A 58 18.70 11.03 -6.65
CA ILE A 58 19.44 11.50 -5.46
C ILE A 58 18.47 11.80 -4.31
N ILE A 59 17.33 12.39 -4.61
CA ILE A 59 16.33 12.75 -3.60
C ILE A 59 15.65 11.49 -3.07
N LYS A 60 15.18 10.58 -3.95
CA LYS A 60 14.54 9.32 -3.55
C LYS A 60 15.47 8.46 -2.69
N ARG A 61 16.78 8.43 -2.97
CA ARG A 61 17.78 7.67 -2.19
C ARG A 61 17.99 8.17 -0.76
N LYS A 62 17.55 9.38 -0.41
CA LYS A 62 17.55 9.82 1.00
C LYS A 62 16.63 8.94 1.87
N TYR A 63 15.67 8.29 1.24
CA TYR A 63 14.68 7.40 1.86
C TYR A 63 14.98 5.93 1.57
N ALA A 64 16.24 5.59 1.34
CA ALA A 64 16.66 4.24 0.97
C ALA A 64 16.11 3.16 1.91
N TYR A 65 15.84 2.01 1.33
CA TYR A 65 15.31 0.84 2.01
C TYR A 65 16.19 0.41 3.20
N SER A 66 15.55 0.17 4.33
CA SER A 66 16.21 -0.16 5.60
C SER A 66 16.65 -1.62 5.74
N GLY A 67 16.34 -2.43 4.72
CA GLY A 67 16.60 -3.88 4.75
C GLY A 67 15.38 -4.71 5.20
N VAL A 68 15.51 -6.02 5.05
CA VAL A 68 14.40 -6.98 5.23
C VAL A 68 13.78 -6.93 6.63
N LYS A 69 14.58 -6.64 7.66
CA LYS A 69 14.11 -6.64 9.04
C LYS A 69 13.09 -5.54 9.33
N GLU A 70 13.32 -4.34 8.85
CA GLU A 70 12.42 -3.19 9.06
C GLU A 70 11.40 -3.07 7.94
N ASN A 71 11.79 -3.43 6.72
CA ASN A 71 10.99 -3.38 5.51
C ASN A 71 10.40 -2.00 5.22
N ILE A 72 11.21 -0.94 5.37
CA ILE A 72 10.80 0.46 5.20
C ILE A 72 11.70 1.15 4.20
N GLY A 73 11.14 2.00 3.36
CA GLY A 73 11.87 2.91 2.50
C GLY A 73 11.80 2.60 1.02
N TYR A 74 12.57 3.34 0.26
CA TYR A 74 12.61 3.31 -1.18
C TYR A 74 13.61 2.29 -1.72
N ASN A 75 13.11 1.35 -2.50
CA ASN A 75 13.91 0.46 -3.32
C ASN A 75 14.02 1.05 -4.73
N TRP A 76 15.24 1.25 -5.20
CA TRP A 76 15.46 1.75 -6.56
C TRP A 76 15.45 0.64 -7.60
N LEU A 77 15.43 1.02 -8.85
CA LEU A 77 15.43 0.12 -9.98
C LEU A 77 16.61 -0.88 -9.87
N GLU A 78 16.35 -2.15 -10.07
CA GLU A 78 17.30 -3.27 -9.98
C GLU A 78 17.88 -3.53 -8.57
N GLU A 79 17.34 -2.91 -7.51
CA GLU A 79 17.76 -3.18 -6.14
C GLU A 79 17.23 -4.54 -5.66
N GLU A 80 15.96 -4.81 -5.91
CA GLU A 80 15.32 -6.05 -5.51
C GLU A 80 15.69 -7.18 -6.46
N ARG A 81 16.18 -8.31 -5.90
CA ARG A 81 16.62 -9.48 -6.66
C ARG A 81 16.11 -10.74 -5.99
N LEU A 82 15.37 -11.54 -6.74
CA LEU A 82 14.97 -12.85 -6.27
C LEU A 82 16.16 -13.83 -6.27
N THR A 83 17.06 -13.70 -7.24
CA THR A 83 18.27 -14.50 -7.37
C THR A 83 19.49 -13.58 -7.41
N PRO A 84 20.45 -13.71 -6.48
CA PRO A 84 21.60 -12.78 -6.38
C PRO A 84 22.46 -12.65 -7.64
N THR A 85 22.49 -13.70 -8.48
CA THR A 85 23.30 -13.75 -9.71
C THR A 85 22.59 -13.23 -10.95
N LYS A 86 21.30 -12.90 -10.85
CA LYS A 86 20.51 -12.34 -11.96
C LYS A 86 20.36 -10.83 -11.84
N PRO A 87 20.08 -10.12 -12.95
CA PRO A 87 19.69 -8.71 -12.90
C PRO A 87 18.54 -8.50 -11.92
N GLY A 88 18.51 -7.34 -11.30
CA GLY A 88 17.41 -6.95 -10.42
C GLY A 88 16.12 -6.66 -11.17
N ASP A 89 15.03 -6.59 -10.45
CA ASP A 89 13.72 -6.29 -11.00
C ASP A 89 13.68 -4.86 -11.56
N LEU A 90 13.12 -4.70 -12.76
CA LEU A 90 12.92 -3.39 -13.39
C LEU A 90 11.72 -2.66 -12.77
N LYS A 91 11.73 -2.56 -11.45
CA LYS A 91 10.73 -1.82 -10.68
C LYS A 91 11.41 -0.95 -9.64
N GLU A 92 10.73 0.09 -9.24
CA GLU A 92 11.03 0.82 -8.02
C GLU A 92 9.82 0.76 -7.10
N SER A 93 10.05 0.73 -5.79
CA SER A 93 9.00 0.64 -4.79
C SER A 93 9.30 1.49 -3.57
N TYR A 94 8.27 1.85 -2.84
CA TYR A 94 8.40 2.49 -1.54
C TYR A 94 7.59 1.69 -0.52
N ASN A 95 8.29 1.07 0.41
CA ASN A 95 7.69 0.28 1.46
C ASN A 95 7.46 1.12 2.71
N TRP A 96 6.30 0.99 3.30
CA TRP A 96 5.99 1.60 4.59
C TRP A 96 5.38 0.58 5.55
N VAL A 97 5.55 0.84 6.81
CA VAL A 97 4.88 0.08 7.88
C VAL A 97 3.85 0.99 8.54
N SER A 98 3.12 0.45 9.52
CA SER A 98 2.21 1.26 10.34
C SER A 98 2.86 2.60 10.72
N PRO A 99 2.17 3.74 10.54
CA PRO A 99 2.68 5.07 10.87
C PRO A 99 3.26 5.18 12.28
N ASP A 100 2.71 4.42 13.24
CA ASP A 100 3.20 4.38 14.62
C ASP A 100 4.60 3.75 14.75
N ARG A 101 4.99 2.90 13.80
CA ARG A 101 6.29 2.24 13.74
C ARG A 101 7.26 2.91 12.77
N MET A 102 6.77 3.80 11.95
CA MET A 102 7.56 4.45 10.92
C MET A 102 8.38 5.62 11.49
N GLN A 103 9.69 5.53 11.36
CA GLN A 103 10.58 6.59 11.82
C GLN A 103 10.47 7.83 10.94
N GLU A 104 10.60 9.03 11.54
CA GLU A 104 10.46 10.31 10.84
C GLU A 104 11.41 10.48 9.64
N LYS A 105 12.60 9.88 9.69
CA LYS A 105 13.57 9.95 8.60
C LYS A 105 13.11 9.34 7.28
N TYR A 106 12.13 8.42 7.35
CA TYR A 106 11.59 7.76 6.16
C TYR A 106 10.38 8.47 5.55
N TRP A 107 9.81 9.47 6.21
CA TRP A 107 8.74 10.24 5.62
C TRP A 107 9.26 11.23 4.58
N PRO A 108 8.85 11.12 3.29
CA PRO A 108 9.24 12.06 2.26
C PRO A 108 8.81 13.49 2.62
N ARG A 109 9.78 14.42 2.63
CA ARG A 109 9.56 15.81 3.06
C ARG A 109 9.47 16.78 1.89
N GLU A 110 9.83 16.34 0.70
CA GLU A 110 9.93 17.17 -0.50
C GLU A 110 8.58 17.69 -1.01
N PHE A 111 7.48 17.10 -0.57
CA PHE A 111 6.11 17.48 -0.99
C PHE A 111 5.48 18.58 -0.15
N GLY A 112 6.28 19.46 0.47
CA GLY A 112 5.73 20.43 1.41
C GLY A 112 4.98 19.69 2.52
N THR A 113 5.69 19.36 3.58
CA THR A 113 5.10 18.73 4.77
C THR A 113 3.77 19.38 5.11
N PRO A 114 2.74 18.64 5.36
CA PRO A 114 2.69 17.29 5.91
C PRO A 114 1.71 16.34 5.20
N ARG A 115 1.73 16.31 3.86
CA ARG A 115 0.68 15.60 3.12
C ARG A 115 0.80 14.08 3.19
N PHE A 116 2.02 13.54 3.15
CA PHE A 116 2.25 12.10 3.06
C PHE A 116 1.84 11.35 4.35
N LYS A 117 2.37 11.76 5.49
CA LYS A 117 2.12 11.08 6.77
C LYS A 117 0.65 11.07 7.20
N PRO A 118 -0.09 12.20 7.19
CA PRO A 118 -1.50 12.18 7.51
C PRO A 118 -2.34 11.32 6.57
N LEU A 119 -2.03 11.33 5.28
CA LEU A 119 -2.74 10.53 4.30
C LEU A 119 -2.47 9.04 4.52
N ALA A 120 -1.22 8.66 4.79
CA ALA A 120 -0.83 7.32 5.18
C ALA A 120 -1.57 6.83 6.42
N GLN A 121 -1.67 7.67 7.46
CA GLN A 121 -2.40 7.37 8.70
C GLN A 121 -3.90 7.14 8.45
N ARG A 122 -4.49 7.91 7.53
CA ARG A 122 -5.91 7.75 7.16
C ARG A 122 -6.14 6.45 6.40
N ILE A 123 -5.28 6.13 5.43
CA ILE A 123 -5.37 4.87 4.67
C ILE A 123 -5.17 3.66 5.59
N GLU A 124 -4.21 3.71 6.51
CA GLU A 124 -4.02 2.63 7.47
C GLU A 124 -5.23 2.45 8.39
N ARG A 125 -5.82 3.54 8.89
CA ARG A 125 -7.02 3.46 9.71
C ARG A 125 -8.16 2.75 8.97
N ILE A 126 -8.35 3.08 7.72
CA ILE A 126 -9.32 2.41 6.84
C ILE A 126 -8.99 0.92 6.71
N SER A 127 -7.74 0.61 6.39
CA SER A 127 -7.27 -0.77 6.28
C SER A 127 -7.49 -1.59 7.56
N ARG A 128 -7.24 -1.00 8.75
CA ARG A 128 -7.47 -1.67 10.04
C ARG A 128 -8.95 -1.89 10.34
N MET A 129 -9.84 -1.05 9.85
CA MET A 129 -11.28 -1.27 10.01
C MET A 129 -11.73 -2.51 9.23
N CYS A 130 -11.08 -2.82 8.08
CA CYS A 130 -11.34 -4.03 7.30
C CYS A 130 -11.01 -5.35 8.04
N TRP A 131 -10.13 -5.31 9.05
CA TRP A 131 -9.65 -6.50 9.75
C TRP A 131 -10.24 -6.69 11.15
N LYS A 132 -11.09 -5.78 11.62
CA LYS A 132 -11.64 -5.82 12.99
C LYS A 132 -13.07 -6.39 13.09
N ASN A 133 -13.70 -6.63 11.96
CA ASN A 133 -14.99 -7.30 11.86
C ASN A 133 -14.74 -8.76 11.37
#